data_2d91a431f94fe73a6d3d38afd93f120f
#
_entry.id   2d91a431f94fe73a6d3d38afd93f120f
#
_cell.length_a   1.000
_cell.length_b   1.000
_cell.length_c   1.000
_cell.angle_alpha   90.00
_cell.angle_beta   90.00
_cell.angle_gamma   90.00
#
_symmetry.space_group_name_H-M   'P 1'
#
loop_
_entity.id
_entity.type
_entity.pdbx_description
1 polymer ?
#
loop_
_entity_poly.entity_id
_entity_poly.type
_entity_poly.pdbx_seq_one_letter_code
_entity_poly.pdbx_strand_id
1 'polypeptide(L)'
;MAERVDEEALKLGIRLQKYRENAKLTQQDIADATGLTRKYISSIERGLHKCTAQTFFAYAMKCGVSLDELAGFAPRCKINKKLIQKISEMTEEEQARALQILELMK
;
A
#
# COMPACT_ATOMS: atom_id res chain seq x y z
N MET A 1 7.84 31.16 8.29
CA MET A 1 8.81 30.09 8.08
C MET A 1 8.25 29.00 7.20
N ALA A 2 9.01 28.56 6.23
CA ALA A 2 8.52 27.54 5.33
C ALA A 2 8.22 26.24 6.09
N GLU A 3 7.14 25.59 5.74
CA GLU A 3 6.77 24.30 6.29
C GLU A 3 7.88 23.29 5.98
N ARG A 4 8.35 22.60 7.01
CA ARG A 4 9.31 21.54 6.82
C ARG A 4 8.56 20.26 6.44
N VAL A 5 8.90 19.75 5.28
CA VAL A 5 8.43 18.43 4.88
C VAL A 5 9.24 17.38 5.64
N ASP A 6 8.57 16.55 6.43
CA ASP A 6 9.19 15.41 7.07
C ASP A 6 9.50 14.38 6.00
N GLU A 7 10.76 13.98 5.90
CA GLU A 7 11.21 13.06 4.87
C GLU A 7 10.47 11.71 4.91
N GLU A 8 10.23 11.19 6.11
CA GLU A 8 9.47 9.94 6.27
C GLU A 8 7.99 10.13 5.90
N ALA A 9 7.40 11.25 6.29
CA ALA A 9 6.02 11.58 5.93
C ALA A 9 5.89 11.76 4.41
N LEU A 10 6.89 12.34 3.76
CA LEU A 10 6.90 12.49 2.31
C LEU A 10 6.99 11.13 1.60
N LYS A 11 7.88 10.27 2.06
CA LYS A 11 8.01 8.91 1.51
C LYS A 11 6.72 8.12 1.64
N LEU A 12 6.10 8.20 2.81
CA LEU A 12 4.80 7.55 3.03
C LEU A 12 3.73 8.17 2.14
N GLY A 13 3.67 9.49 2.06
CA GLY A 13 2.71 10.21 1.23
C GLY A 13 2.80 9.83 -0.24
N ILE A 14 4.01 9.72 -0.77
CA ILE A 14 4.23 9.30 -2.16
C ILE A 14 3.72 7.88 -2.36
N ARG A 15 3.95 6.98 -1.41
CA ARG A 15 3.47 5.61 -1.47
C ARG A 15 1.95 5.54 -1.41
N LEU A 16 1.33 6.29 -0.52
CA LEU A 16 -0.13 6.38 -0.42
C LEU A 16 -0.74 6.86 -1.73
N GLN A 17 -0.17 7.89 -2.32
CA GLN A 17 -0.62 8.42 -3.61
C GLN A 17 -0.50 7.37 -4.70
N LYS A 18 0.60 6.66 -4.75
CA LYS A 18 0.84 5.62 -5.76
C LYS A 18 -0.20 4.50 -5.67
N TYR A 19 -0.46 3.98 -4.47
CA TYR A 19 -1.45 2.93 -4.29
C TYR A 19 -2.86 3.43 -4.60
N ARG A 20 -3.16 4.67 -4.22
CA ARG A 20 -4.45 5.30 -4.54
C ARG A 20 -4.65 5.40 -6.05
N GLU A 21 -3.67 5.90 -6.75
CA GLU A 21 -3.74 6.03 -8.22
C GLU A 21 -3.83 4.67 -8.91
N ASN A 22 -3.08 3.68 -8.42
CA ASN A 22 -3.15 2.32 -8.96
C ASN A 22 -4.52 1.69 -8.77
N ALA A 23 -5.22 2.05 -7.69
CA ALA A 23 -6.58 1.60 -7.43
C ALA A 23 -7.63 2.45 -8.16
N LYS A 24 -7.21 3.46 -8.92
CA LYS A 24 -8.07 4.38 -9.67
C LYS A 24 -9.01 5.17 -8.76
N LEU A 25 -8.52 5.52 -7.57
CA LEU A 25 -9.26 6.31 -6.59
C LEU A 25 -8.78 7.75 -6.63
N THR A 26 -9.69 8.68 -6.33
CA THR A 26 -9.36 10.11 -6.20
C THR A 26 -9.04 10.44 -4.74
N GLN A 27 -8.43 11.61 -4.52
CA GLN A 27 -8.26 12.13 -3.16
C GLN A 27 -9.60 12.33 -2.45
N GLN A 28 -10.63 12.69 -3.20
CA GLN A 28 -11.96 12.85 -2.65
C GLN A 28 -12.54 11.53 -2.16
N ASP A 29 -12.26 10.42 -2.83
CA ASP A 29 -12.70 9.10 -2.40
C ASP A 29 -12.13 8.75 -1.02
N ILE A 30 -10.88 9.06 -0.79
CA ILE A 30 -10.23 8.84 0.51
C ILE A 30 -10.78 9.83 1.55
N ALA A 31 -11.00 11.08 1.18
CA ALA A 31 -11.57 12.08 2.06
C ALA A 31 -12.95 11.65 2.54
N ASP A 32 -13.80 11.16 1.64
CA ASP A 32 -15.13 10.66 1.98
C ASP A 32 -15.07 9.46 2.93
N ALA A 33 -14.09 8.57 2.74
CA ALA A 33 -13.93 7.39 3.59
C ALA A 33 -13.44 7.75 5.00
N THR A 34 -12.71 8.85 5.15
CA THR A 34 -12.10 9.23 6.43
C THR A 34 -12.86 10.34 7.15
N GLY A 35 -13.77 11.01 6.47
CA GLY A 35 -14.42 12.22 7.00
C GLY A 35 -13.51 13.44 7.01
N LEU A 36 -12.38 13.37 6.34
CA LEU A 36 -11.45 14.49 6.20
C LEU A 36 -11.72 15.26 4.90
N THR A 37 -11.09 16.42 4.73
CA THR A 37 -11.22 17.18 3.50
C THR A 37 -10.23 16.69 2.46
N ARG A 38 -10.56 16.89 1.19
CA ARG A 38 -9.64 16.59 0.08
C ARG A 38 -8.31 17.34 0.24
N LYS A 39 -8.39 18.59 0.70
CA LYS A 39 -7.22 19.42 0.93
C LYS A 39 -6.29 18.80 1.97
N TYR A 40 -6.85 18.22 3.03
CA TYR A 40 -6.08 17.55 4.07
C TYR A 40 -5.42 16.27 3.53
N ILE A 41 -6.15 15.49 2.75
CA ILE A 41 -5.60 14.29 2.10
C ILE A 41 -4.44 14.67 1.17
N SER A 42 -4.62 15.74 0.39
CA SER A 42 -3.54 16.25 -0.46
C SER A 42 -2.29 16.62 0.35
N SER A 43 -2.49 17.25 1.50
CA SER A 43 -1.38 17.62 2.40
C SER A 43 -0.65 16.39 2.92
N ILE A 44 -1.36 15.32 3.26
CA ILE A 44 -0.77 14.07 3.71
C ILE A 44 0.09 13.46 2.58
N GLU A 45 -0.42 13.43 1.37
CA GLU A 45 0.28 12.85 0.22
C GLU A 45 1.52 13.66 -0.16
N ARG A 46 1.54 14.96 0.16
CA ARG A 46 2.70 15.82 -0.08
C ARG A 46 3.70 15.85 1.09
N GLY A 47 3.41 15.11 2.16
CA GLY A 47 4.29 15.04 3.32
C GLY A 47 4.22 16.24 4.24
N LEU A 48 3.20 17.09 4.10
CA LEU A 48 3.01 18.27 4.95
C LEU A 48 2.34 17.95 6.28
N HIS A 49 1.60 16.86 6.32
CA HIS A 49 0.96 16.36 7.54
C HIS A 49 1.21 14.87 7.69
N LYS A 50 1.34 14.43 8.93
CA LYS A 50 1.52 13.00 9.21
C LYS A 50 0.19 12.26 9.01
N CYS A 51 0.27 11.07 8.44
CA CYS A 51 -0.89 10.22 8.27
C CYS A 51 -1.25 9.57 9.61
N THR A 52 -2.47 9.75 10.06
CA THR A 52 -2.95 9.05 11.27
C THR A 52 -3.21 7.58 10.95
N ALA A 53 -3.24 6.74 12.00
CA ALA A 53 -3.54 5.32 11.84
C ALA A 53 -4.89 5.11 11.15
N GLN A 54 -5.90 5.88 11.52
CA GLN A 54 -7.23 5.77 10.94
C GLN A 54 -7.22 6.06 9.43
N THR A 55 -6.50 7.11 9.01
CA THR A 55 -6.34 7.44 7.60
C THR A 55 -5.58 6.34 6.85
N PHE A 56 -4.53 5.82 7.48
CA PHE A 56 -3.73 4.74 6.93
C PHE A 56 -4.58 3.48 6.68
N PHE A 57 -5.41 3.10 7.64
CA PHE A 57 -6.34 1.99 7.47
C PHE A 57 -7.33 2.23 6.34
N ALA A 58 -7.84 3.45 6.22
CA ALA A 58 -8.76 3.80 5.14
C ALA A 58 -8.12 3.63 3.77
N TYR A 59 -6.88 4.06 3.60
CA TYR A 59 -6.12 3.83 2.36
C TYR A 59 -5.99 2.33 2.07
N ALA A 60 -5.58 1.55 3.06
CA ALA A 60 -5.40 0.10 2.89
C ALA A 60 -6.69 -0.58 2.47
N MET A 61 -7.80 -0.26 3.12
CA MET A 61 -9.10 -0.85 2.80
C MET A 61 -9.60 -0.44 1.42
N LYS A 62 -9.50 0.84 1.07
CA LYS A 62 -9.98 1.34 -0.22
C LYS A 62 -9.12 0.87 -1.37
N CYS A 63 -7.81 0.82 -1.18
CA CYS A 63 -6.88 0.38 -2.22
C CYS A 63 -6.79 -1.15 -2.32
N GLY A 64 -7.33 -1.88 -1.35
CA GLY A 64 -7.30 -3.34 -1.35
C GLY A 64 -5.91 -3.92 -1.15
N VAL A 65 -5.05 -3.24 -0.40
CA VAL A 65 -3.69 -3.69 -0.11
C VAL A 65 -3.52 -3.95 1.38
N SER A 66 -2.52 -4.76 1.73
CA SER A 66 -2.22 -5.02 3.13
C SER A 66 -1.54 -3.81 3.76
N LEU A 67 -1.62 -3.72 5.09
CA LEU A 67 -0.93 -2.66 5.83
C LEU A 67 0.59 -2.76 5.65
N ASP A 68 1.13 -3.96 5.57
CA ASP A 68 2.56 -4.19 5.36
C ASP A 68 3.02 -3.65 4.01
N GLU A 69 2.26 -3.91 2.95
CA GLU A 69 2.55 -3.37 1.63
C GLU A 69 2.51 -1.85 1.62
N LEU A 70 1.46 -1.29 2.21
CA LEU A 70 1.28 0.15 2.26
C LEU A 70 2.38 0.83 3.06
N ALA A 71 2.82 0.20 4.15
CA ALA A 71 3.92 0.70 4.98
C ALA A 71 5.30 0.48 4.34
N GLY A 72 5.39 -0.40 3.35
CA GLY A 72 6.64 -0.63 2.62
C GLY A 72 7.64 -1.53 3.33
N PHE A 73 7.18 -2.51 4.11
CA PHE A 73 8.07 -3.47 4.75
C PHE A 73 8.67 -4.42 3.72
N ALA A 74 9.92 -4.17 3.37
CA ALA A 74 10.63 -4.83 2.29
C ALA A 74 10.98 -6.31 2.48
N PRO A 75 11.26 -6.84 3.70
CA PRO A 75 11.74 -8.21 3.82
C PRO A 75 10.80 -9.28 3.29
N ARG A 76 9.50 -9.10 3.49
CA ARG A 76 8.48 -10.05 3.00
C ARG A 76 8.35 -10.02 1.49
N CYS A 77 8.52 -8.85 0.89
CA CYS A 77 8.43 -8.69 -0.57
C CYS A 77 9.54 -9.45 -1.29
N LYS A 78 10.75 -9.48 -0.73
CA LYS A 78 11.88 -10.20 -1.33
C LYS A 78 11.64 -11.72 -1.35
N ILE A 79 11.11 -12.26 -0.27
CA ILE A 79 10.79 -13.69 -0.16
C ILE A 79 9.70 -14.06 -1.16
N ASN A 80 8.66 -13.25 -1.25
CA ASN A 80 7.55 -13.48 -2.17
C ASN A 80 7.99 -13.44 -3.64
N LYS A 81 8.90 -12.54 -3.99
CA LYS A 81 9.43 -12.46 -5.36
C LYS A 81 10.20 -13.71 -5.73
N LYS A 82 11.02 -14.24 -4.83
CA LYS A 82 11.76 -15.49 -5.06
C LYS A 82 10.81 -16.67 -5.22
N LEU A 83 9.77 -16.72 -4.40
CA LEU A 83 8.77 -17.78 -4.46
C LEU A 83 7.99 -17.73 -5.78
N ILE A 84 7.57 -16.56 -6.20
CA ILE A 84 6.85 -16.36 -7.46
C ILE A 84 7.74 -16.77 -8.65
N GLN A 85 9.02 -16.41 -8.61
CA GLN A 85 9.95 -16.79 -9.66
C GLN A 85 10.11 -18.29 -9.76
N LYS A 86 10.24 -18.99 -8.63
CA LYS A 86 10.30 -20.45 -8.59
C LYS A 86 9.03 -21.08 -9.14
N ILE A 87 7.87 -20.55 -8.78
CA ILE A 87 6.59 -21.05 -9.28
C ILE A 87 6.50 -20.92 -10.80
N SER A 88 6.98 -19.82 -11.38
CA SER A 88 6.93 -19.62 -12.82
C SER A 88 7.86 -20.55 -13.60
N GLU A 89 8.87 -21.14 -12.94
CA GLU A 89 9.76 -22.13 -13.54
C GLU A 89 9.23 -23.56 -13.43
N MET A 90 8.16 -23.76 -12.66
CA MET A 90 7.55 -25.09 -12.46
C MET A 90 6.58 -25.46 -13.58
N THR A 91 6.29 -26.76 -13.71
CA THR A 91 5.22 -27.22 -14.58
C THR A 91 3.86 -26.78 -14.04
N GLU A 92 2.82 -26.86 -14.89
CA GLU A 92 1.47 -26.45 -14.48
C GLU A 92 0.98 -27.22 -13.26
N GLU A 93 1.24 -28.53 -13.19
CA GLU A 93 0.88 -29.36 -12.04
C GLU A 93 1.60 -28.92 -10.77
N GLU A 94 2.89 -28.64 -10.88
CA GLU A 94 3.68 -28.16 -9.75
C GLU A 94 3.23 -26.78 -9.28
N GLN A 95 2.89 -25.89 -10.22
CA GLN A 95 2.36 -24.57 -9.91
C GLN A 95 1.04 -24.65 -9.15
N ALA A 96 0.15 -25.54 -9.58
CA ALA A 96 -1.14 -25.74 -8.91
C ALA A 96 -0.96 -26.22 -7.48
N ARG A 97 -0.04 -27.17 -7.25
CA ARG A 97 0.27 -27.68 -5.91
C ARG A 97 0.87 -26.59 -5.02
N ALA A 98 1.81 -25.78 -5.56
CA ALA A 98 2.46 -24.71 -4.81
C ALA A 98 1.44 -23.65 -4.41
N LEU A 99 0.55 -23.25 -5.30
CA LEU A 99 -0.51 -22.27 -5.01
C LEU A 99 -1.47 -22.80 -3.95
N GLN A 100 -1.81 -24.10 -4.00
CA GLN A 100 -2.69 -24.74 -3.03
C GLN A 100 -2.07 -24.72 -1.63
N ILE A 101 -0.78 -24.99 -1.52
CA ILE A 101 -0.04 -24.94 -0.26
C ILE A 101 -0.02 -23.50 0.28
N LEU A 102 0.22 -22.52 -0.57
CA LEU A 102 0.23 -21.11 -0.17
C LEU A 102 -1.13 -20.64 0.34
N GLU A 103 -2.21 -21.10 -0.27
CA GLU A 103 -3.56 -20.79 0.20
C GLU A 103 -3.84 -21.37 1.59
N LEU A 104 -3.36 -22.58 1.86
CA LEU A 104 -3.51 -23.22 3.16
C LEU A 104 -2.69 -22.55 4.25
N MET A 105 -1.65 -21.80 3.89
CA MET A 105 -0.76 -21.11 4.82
C MET A 105 -1.21 -19.69 5.19
N LYS A 106 -2.30 -19.23 4.62
CA LYS A 106 -2.84 -17.90 4.94
C LYS A 106 -3.45 -17.84 6.32
#